data_d4d03938f598afba15d163f0844fec80
#
_entry.id   d4d03938f598afba15d163f0844fec80
#
_cell.length_a   1.000
_cell.length_b   1.000
_cell.length_c   1.000
_cell.angle_alpha   90.00
_cell.angle_beta   90.00
_cell.angle_gamma   90.00
#
_symmetry.space_group_name_H-M   'P 1'
#
loop_
_entity.id
_entity.type
_entity.pdbx_description
1 polymer ?
#
loop_
_entity_poly.entity_id
_entity_poly.type
_entity_poly.pdbx_seq_one_letter_code
_entity_poly.pdbx_strand_id
1 'polypeptide(L)'
;MPFCLDSWPVLSWLDGDEPAADLVDGILRRERPTMSWINLVEVHYRTSRDHGKEEADRMLEELRPRITEHLPGVSAMRAAANLKASHPMALADCFAVALAASEGAVLLTGDPEIIDRAGSLPCDVKDLRP
;
A
#
# COMPACT_ATOMS: atom_id res chain seq x y z
N MET A 1 -7.04 5.53 14.65
CA MET A 1 -7.09 5.96 13.24
C MET A 1 -6.69 4.79 12.37
N PRO A 2 -7.51 4.33 11.43
CA PRO A 2 -7.13 3.23 10.57
C PRO A 2 -6.04 3.65 9.56
N PHE A 3 -5.20 2.69 9.21
CA PHE A 3 -4.14 2.89 8.22
C PHE A 3 -4.37 2.01 7.00
N CYS A 4 -3.94 2.51 5.86
CA CYS A 4 -3.92 1.78 4.59
C CYS A 4 -2.47 1.74 4.07
N LEU A 5 -2.05 0.59 3.60
CA LEU A 5 -0.70 0.41 3.08
C LEU A 5 -0.70 0.43 1.55
N ASP A 6 0.15 1.26 0.99
CA ASP A 6 0.63 1.18 -0.37
C ASP A 6 1.72 0.09 -0.44
N SER A 7 2.21 -0.24 -1.62
CA SER A 7 3.29 -1.21 -1.80
C SER A 7 4.62 -0.75 -1.20
N TRP A 8 4.90 0.55 -1.26
CA TRP A 8 6.15 1.13 -0.79
C TRP A 8 6.48 0.78 0.68
N PRO A 9 5.55 0.95 1.65
CA PRO A 9 5.83 0.60 3.05
C PRO A 9 6.18 -0.87 3.25
N VAL A 10 5.47 -1.76 2.56
CA VAL A 10 5.72 -3.20 2.69
C VAL A 10 7.08 -3.57 2.12
N LEU A 11 7.45 -3.01 0.98
CA LEU A 11 8.77 -3.24 0.39
C LEU A 11 9.88 -2.71 1.31
N SER A 12 9.70 -1.54 1.92
CA SER A 12 10.66 -1.00 2.90
C SER A 12 10.79 -1.88 4.13
N TRP A 13 9.66 -2.42 4.62
CA TRP A 13 9.64 -3.34 5.74
C TRP A 13 10.40 -4.63 5.43
N LEU A 14 10.19 -5.20 4.25
CA LEU A 14 10.88 -6.40 3.79
C LEU A 14 12.38 -6.18 3.62
N ASP A 15 12.77 -5.01 3.12
CA ASP A 15 14.17 -4.67 2.88
C ASP A 15 14.90 -4.15 4.13
N GLY A 16 14.18 -3.92 5.21
CA GLY A 16 14.75 -3.38 6.44
C GLY A 16 15.17 -1.91 6.33
N ASP A 17 14.53 -1.15 5.44
CA ASP A 17 14.86 0.26 5.22
C ASP A 17 14.27 1.15 6.33
N GLU A 18 15.15 1.72 7.15
CA GLU A 18 14.77 2.56 8.28
C GLU A 18 14.65 4.04 7.89
N PRO A 19 13.77 4.80 8.56
CA PRO A 19 12.95 4.46 9.73
C PRO A 19 11.62 3.77 9.37
N ALA A 20 11.28 3.65 8.10
CA ALA A 20 9.99 3.11 7.66
C ALA A 20 9.78 1.67 8.11
N ALA A 21 10.82 0.82 8.05
CA ALA A 21 10.70 -0.60 8.40
C ALA A 21 10.21 -0.80 9.84
N ASP A 22 10.78 -0.08 10.80
CA ASP A 22 10.36 -0.17 12.21
C ASP A 22 8.94 0.36 12.43
N LEU A 23 8.59 1.45 11.77
CA LEU A 23 7.26 2.03 11.87
C LEU A 23 6.21 1.06 11.34
N VAL A 24 6.45 0.48 10.17
CA VAL A 24 5.54 -0.49 9.53
C VAL A 24 5.43 -1.75 10.40
N ASP A 25 6.54 -2.25 10.90
CA ASP A 25 6.54 -3.43 11.78
C ASP A 25 5.65 -3.20 13.01
N GLY A 26 5.77 -2.05 13.63
CA GLY A 26 4.93 -1.67 14.77
C GLY A 26 3.44 -1.62 14.42
N ILE A 27 3.10 -1.07 13.27
CA ILE A 27 1.71 -0.99 12.81
C ILE A 27 1.15 -2.38 12.51
N LEU A 28 1.93 -3.24 11.86
CA LEU A 28 1.53 -4.62 11.58
C LEU A 28 1.30 -5.45 12.85
N ARG A 29 2.03 -5.14 13.92
CA ARG A 29 1.87 -5.84 15.21
C ARG A 29 0.67 -5.36 16.01
N ARG A 30 0.37 -4.06 15.99
CA ARG A 30 -0.63 -3.44 16.86
C ARG A 30 -1.98 -3.24 16.19
N GLU A 31 -1.98 -3.08 14.89
CA GLU A 31 -3.17 -2.74 14.10
C GLU A 31 -3.21 -3.65 12.89
N ARG A 32 -4.36 -3.80 12.29
CA ARG A 32 -4.49 -4.55 11.03
C ARG A 32 -4.75 -3.55 9.92
N PRO A 33 -3.71 -2.94 9.35
CA PRO A 33 -3.90 -1.97 8.29
C PRO A 33 -4.55 -2.63 7.07
N THR A 34 -5.33 -1.85 6.33
CA THR A 34 -5.93 -2.34 5.09
C THR A 34 -4.91 -2.29 3.96
N MET A 35 -5.05 -3.21 3.00
CA MET A 35 -4.22 -3.24 1.81
C MET A 35 -4.99 -3.83 0.65
N SER A 36 -4.91 -3.20 -0.52
CA SER A 36 -5.53 -3.70 -1.73
C SER A 36 -4.78 -4.91 -2.29
N TRP A 37 -5.53 -5.87 -2.82
CA TRP A 37 -4.96 -6.99 -3.57
C TRP A 37 -4.05 -6.53 -4.70
N ILE A 38 -4.35 -5.38 -5.33
CA ILE A 38 -3.51 -4.84 -6.41
C ILE A 38 -2.11 -4.50 -5.88
N ASN A 39 -2.04 -3.91 -4.68
CA ASN A 39 -0.76 -3.61 -4.05
C ASN A 39 -0.06 -4.89 -3.57
N LEU A 40 -0.80 -5.89 -3.12
CA LEU A 40 -0.24 -7.20 -2.78
C LEU A 40 0.39 -7.88 -4.00
N VAL A 41 -0.28 -7.81 -5.15
CA VAL A 41 0.29 -8.34 -6.42
C VAL A 41 1.60 -7.65 -6.75
N GLU A 42 1.65 -6.32 -6.59
CA GLU A 42 2.88 -5.57 -6.87
C GLU A 42 4.02 -6.01 -5.94
N VAL A 43 3.76 -6.12 -4.64
CA VAL A 43 4.78 -6.57 -3.68
C VAL A 43 5.24 -7.98 -4.01
N HIS A 44 4.29 -8.89 -4.28
CA HIS A 44 4.62 -10.29 -4.60
C HIS A 44 5.48 -10.39 -5.87
N TYR A 45 5.07 -9.73 -6.93
CA TYR A 45 5.82 -9.82 -8.20
C TYR A 45 7.22 -9.22 -8.06
N ARG A 46 7.36 -8.10 -7.35
CA ARG A 46 8.67 -7.47 -7.14
C ARG A 46 9.57 -8.33 -6.27
N THR A 47 9.03 -8.92 -5.22
CA THR A 47 9.77 -9.86 -4.36
C THR A 47 10.17 -11.11 -5.16
N SER A 48 9.28 -11.64 -5.98
CA SER A 48 9.56 -12.79 -6.83
C SER A 48 10.68 -12.50 -7.83
N ARG A 49 10.64 -11.32 -8.44
CA ARG A 49 11.67 -10.90 -9.39
C ARG A 49 13.05 -10.77 -8.72
N ASP A 50 13.08 -10.21 -7.51
CA ASP A 50 14.35 -9.89 -6.85
C ASP A 50 14.88 -11.04 -5.99
N HIS A 51 14.00 -11.91 -5.44
CA HIS A 51 14.37 -12.95 -4.47
C HIS A 51 13.81 -14.34 -4.77
N GLY A 52 13.03 -14.50 -5.83
CA GLY A 52 12.44 -15.76 -6.23
C GLY A 52 11.04 -16.02 -5.66
N LYS A 53 10.34 -16.97 -6.29
CA LYS A 53 8.95 -17.29 -5.96
C LYS A 53 8.75 -17.80 -4.54
N GLU A 54 9.67 -18.59 -4.03
CA GLU A 54 9.55 -19.16 -2.67
C GLU A 54 9.56 -18.05 -1.61
N GLU A 55 10.44 -17.06 -1.78
CA GLU A 55 10.47 -15.90 -0.88
C GLU A 55 9.20 -15.07 -1.01
N ALA A 56 8.70 -14.87 -2.23
CA ALA A 56 7.46 -14.12 -2.44
C ALA A 56 6.27 -14.80 -1.77
N ASP A 57 6.16 -16.12 -1.89
CA ASP A 57 5.08 -16.89 -1.25
C ASP A 57 5.22 -16.87 0.28
N ARG A 58 6.43 -16.99 0.79
CA ARG A 58 6.69 -16.89 2.22
C ARG A 58 6.31 -15.52 2.77
N MET A 59 6.64 -14.46 2.05
CA MET A 59 6.25 -13.09 2.40
C MET A 59 4.73 -12.97 2.53
N LEU A 60 3.97 -13.50 1.56
CA LEU A 60 2.51 -13.48 1.62
C LEU A 60 1.97 -14.21 2.83
N GLU A 61 2.51 -15.38 3.15
CA GLU A 61 2.09 -16.17 4.32
C GLU A 61 2.31 -15.40 5.63
N GLU A 62 3.38 -14.61 5.71
CA GLU A 62 3.68 -13.81 6.89
C GLU A 62 2.85 -12.53 6.96
N LEU A 63 2.60 -11.89 5.82
CA LEU A 63 1.94 -10.59 5.76
C LEU A 63 0.43 -10.68 5.92
N ARG A 64 -0.22 -11.63 5.23
CA ARG A 64 -1.70 -11.70 5.16
C ARG A 64 -2.38 -11.75 6.53
N PRO A 65 -1.90 -12.52 7.51
CA PRO A 65 -2.53 -12.52 8.84
C PRO A 65 -2.46 -11.19 9.58
N ARG A 66 -1.59 -10.28 9.16
CA ARG A 66 -1.33 -9.00 9.83
C ARG A 66 -2.05 -7.83 9.20
N ILE A 67 -2.74 -8.05 8.08
CA ILE A 67 -3.46 -7.00 7.36
C ILE A 67 -4.92 -7.41 7.16
N THR A 68 -5.75 -6.42 6.80
CA THR A 68 -7.07 -6.66 6.26
C THR A 68 -6.98 -6.43 4.75
N GLU A 69 -6.96 -7.52 4.00
CA GLU A 69 -6.84 -7.45 2.55
C GLU A 69 -8.20 -7.19 1.89
N HIS A 70 -8.19 -6.41 0.82
CA HIS A 70 -9.38 -6.06 0.07
C HIS A 70 -9.21 -6.43 -1.40
N LEU A 71 -10.08 -7.30 -1.88
CA LEU A 71 -10.20 -7.57 -3.30
C LEU A 71 -11.06 -6.47 -3.93
N PRO A 72 -10.53 -5.68 -4.88
CA PRO A 72 -11.29 -4.58 -5.45
C PRO A 72 -12.54 -5.04 -6.16
N GLY A 73 -13.68 -4.45 -5.80
CA GLY A 73 -14.93 -4.62 -6.49
C GLY A 73 -15.18 -3.49 -7.50
N VAL A 74 -16.39 -3.42 -8.03
CA VAL A 74 -16.75 -2.44 -9.05
C VAL A 74 -16.58 -1.00 -8.56
N SER A 75 -16.97 -0.72 -7.32
CA SER A 75 -16.84 0.62 -6.73
C SER A 75 -15.38 1.06 -6.64
N ALA A 76 -14.50 0.17 -6.15
CA ALA A 76 -13.06 0.45 -6.05
C ALA A 76 -12.44 0.64 -7.45
N MET A 77 -12.85 -0.18 -8.42
CA MET A 77 -12.38 -0.08 -9.79
C MET A 77 -12.74 1.29 -10.40
N ARG A 78 -13.98 1.73 -10.21
CA ARG A 78 -14.41 3.05 -10.72
C ARG A 78 -13.66 4.20 -10.05
N ALA A 79 -13.48 4.13 -8.74
CA ALA A 79 -12.74 5.15 -8.00
C ALA A 79 -11.29 5.23 -8.47
N ALA A 80 -10.62 4.08 -8.64
CA ALA A 80 -9.25 4.03 -9.14
C ALA A 80 -9.15 4.57 -10.57
N ALA A 81 -10.10 4.22 -11.43
CA ALA A 81 -10.14 4.71 -12.82
C ALA A 81 -10.30 6.23 -12.86
N ASN A 82 -11.18 6.79 -12.03
CA ASN A 82 -11.37 8.24 -11.93
C ASN A 82 -10.11 8.95 -11.44
N LEU A 83 -9.41 8.39 -10.46
CA LEU A 83 -8.14 8.92 -9.99
C LEU A 83 -7.09 8.88 -11.10
N LYS A 84 -7.00 7.78 -11.83
CA LYS A 84 -6.06 7.64 -12.94
C LYS A 84 -6.32 8.67 -14.05
N ALA A 85 -7.58 8.96 -14.33
CA ALA A 85 -7.96 9.93 -15.36
C ALA A 85 -7.55 11.35 -15.01
N SER A 86 -7.51 11.70 -13.72
CA SER A 86 -7.23 13.07 -13.25
C SER A 86 -5.84 13.25 -12.62
N HIS A 87 -5.10 12.17 -12.40
CA HIS A 87 -3.79 12.22 -11.75
C HIS A 87 -2.79 11.34 -12.50
N PRO A 88 -1.57 11.83 -12.80
CA PRO A 88 -0.55 11.03 -13.47
C PRO A 88 0.18 10.10 -12.47
N MET A 89 -0.57 9.20 -11.84
CA MET A 89 -0.04 8.19 -10.90
C MET A 89 -0.11 6.80 -11.53
N ALA A 90 0.73 5.88 -11.05
CA ALA A 90 0.65 4.49 -11.44
C ALA A 90 -0.71 3.90 -11.03
N LEU A 91 -1.19 2.90 -11.78
CA LEU A 91 -2.50 2.31 -11.52
C LEU A 91 -2.61 1.71 -10.13
N ALA A 92 -1.56 1.02 -9.66
CA ALA A 92 -1.54 0.46 -8.30
C ALA A 92 -1.69 1.54 -7.22
N ASP A 93 -1.09 2.71 -7.43
CA ASP A 93 -1.22 3.85 -6.51
C ASP A 93 -2.67 4.35 -6.45
N CYS A 94 -3.35 4.36 -7.59
CA CYS A 94 -4.75 4.76 -7.65
C CYS A 94 -5.65 3.82 -6.84
N PHE A 95 -5.37 2.51 -6.85
CA PHE A 95 -6.11 1.56 -6.03
C PHE A 95 -5.82 1.74 -4.53
N ALA A 96 -4.58 2.05 -4.16
CA ALA A 96 -4.24 2.32 -2.76
C ALA A 96 -4.98 3.56 -2.24
N VAL A 97 -4.97 4.64 -3.01
CA VAL A 97 -5.68 5.88 -2.67
C VAL A 97 -7.19 5.65 -2.58
N ALA A 98 -7.76 4.92 -3.54
CA ALA A 98 -9.19 4.61 -3.54
C ALA A 98 -9.60 3.81 -2.31
N LEU A 99 -8.80 2.82 -1.90
CA LEU A 99 -9.07 2.03 -0.70
C LEU A 99 -8.98 2.89 0.56
N ALA A 100 -7.92 3.68 0.70
CA ALA A 100 -7.75 4.56 1.84
C ALA A 100 -8.94 5.52 1.98
N ALA A 101 -9.38 6.10 0.87
CA ALA A 101 -10.54 7.02 0.86
C ALA A 101 -11.82 6.30 1.30
N SER A 102 -12.08 5.10 0.78
CA SER A 102 -13.30 4.35 1.10
C SER A 102 -13.35 3.89 2.55
N GLU A 103 -12.19 3.63 3.16
CA GLU A 103 -12.08 3.16 4.55
C GLU A 103 -11.90 4.29 5.56
N GLY A 104 -11.82 5.53 5.10
CA GLY A 104 -11.49 6.65 5.99
C GLY A 104 -10.12 6.47 6.66
N ALA A 105 -9.19 5.86 5.96
CA ALA A 105 -7.87 5.51 6.48
C ALA A 105 -6.81 6.50 6.04
N VAL A 106 -5.74 6.60 6.83
CA VAL A 106 -4.54 7.34 6.44
C VAL A 106 -3.68 6.42 5.57
N LEU A 107 -3.34 6.87 4.38
CA LEU A 107 -2.47 6.13 3.47
C LEU A 107 -1.01 6.32 3.87
N LEU A 108 -0.34 5.22 4.16
CA LEU A 108 1.09 5.21 4.48
C LEU A 108 1.88 4.92 3.21
N THR A 109 2.81 5.80 2.86
CA THR A 109 3.62 5.64 1.66
C THR A 109 4.91 6.45 1.75
N GLY A 110 5.87 6.13 0.90
CA GLY A 110 7.05 6.95 0.62
C GLY A 110 7.18 7.22 -0.88
N ASP A 111 6.15 6.87 -1.66
CA ASP A 111 6.18 7.06 -3.11
C ASP A 111 6.03 8.54 -3.46
N PRO A 112 7.01 9.14 -4.16
CA PRO A 112 6.93 10.55 -4.56
C PRO A 112 5.70 10.87 -5.41
N GLU A 113 5.23 9.94 -6.24
CA GLU A 113 4.05 10.17 -7.07
C GLU A 113 2.80 10.45 -6.25
N ILE A 114 2.66 9.77 -5.11
CA ILE A 114 1.52 9.97 -4.21
C ILE A 114 1.75 11.23 -3.35
N ILE A 115 2.94 11.33 -2.75
CA ILE A 115 3.26 12.40 -1.81
C ILE A 115 3.17 13.77 -2.47
N ASP A 116 3.68 13.90 -3.70
CA ASP A 116 3.67 15.16 -4.43
C ASP A 116 2.25 15.63 -4.78
N ARG A 117 1.27 14.73 -4.75
CA ARG A 117 -0.13 15.02 -5.06
C ARG A 117 -1.06 14.94 -3.86
N ALA A 118 -0.51 14.77 -2.66
CA ALA A 118 -1.30 14.50 -1.46
C ALA A 118 -2.43 15.52 -1.23
N GLY A 119 -2.17 16.80 -1.52
CA GLY A 119 -3.16 17.85 -1.32
C GLY A 119 -4.40 17.76 -2.22
N SER A 120 -4.33 17.01 -3.33
CA SER A 120 -5.45 16.84 -4.27
C SER A 120 -6.11 15.47 -4.17
N LEU A 121 -5.63 14.60 -3.28
CA LEU A 121 -6.14 13.25 -3.11
C LEU A 121 -7.29 13.19 -2.09
N PRO A 122 -8.22 12.24 -2.24
CA PRO A 122 -9.39 12.13 -1.35
C PRO A 122 -9.12 11.42 -0.02
N CYS A 123 -7.87 11.24 0.36
CA CYS A 123 -7.47 10.64 1.63
C CYS A 123 -6.28 11.39 2.22
N ASP A 124 -6.09 11.25 3.53
CA ASP A 124 -4.87 11.75 4.18
C ASP A 124 -3.70 10.83 3.85
N VAL A 125 -2.53 11.42 3.69
CA VAL A 125 -1.30 10.71 3.33
C VAL A 125 -0.25 10.99 4.40
N LYS A 126 0.42 9.94 4.87
CA LYS A 126 1.58 10.06 5.76
C LYS A 126 2.83 9.62 5.01
N ASP A 127 3.77 10.55 4.89
CA ASP A 127 5.07 10.30 4.26
C ASP A 127 6.00 9.56 5.22
N LEU A 128 6.43 8.36 4.85
CA LEU A 128 7.30 7.52 5.66
C LEU A 128 8.79 7.68 5.33
N ARG A 129 9.13 8.54 4.40
CA ARG A 129 10.54 8.78 4.05
C ARG A 129 11.29 9.46 5.20
N PRO A 130 12.61 9.20 5.31
CA PRO A 130 13.44 9.85 6.33
C PRO A 130 13.52 11.35 6.17
#